data_65884fb814e58b94944a2e61d1c34072
#
_entry.id   65884fb814e58b94944a2e61d1c34072
#
_cell.length_a   1.000
_cell.length_b   1.000
_cell.length_c   1.000
_cell.angle_alpha   90.00
_cell.angle_beta   90.00
_cell.angle_gamma   90.00
#
_symmetry.space_group_name_H-M   'P 1'
#
loop_
_entity.id
_entity.type
_entity.pdbx_description
1 polymer ?
#
loop_
_entity_poly.entity_id
_entity_poly.type
_entity_poly.pdbx_seq_one_letter_code
_entity_poly.pdbx_strand_id
1 'polypeptide(L)' 'MATGDRVQVTLECTEEPGTSRYHTTKNRRNDSDRIEMMKYNPVLQKHTLHRETK' A
#
# COMPACT_ATOMS: atom_id res chain seq x y z
N MET A 1 -15.58 8.78 -18.56
CA MET A 1 -15.00 8.49 -17.26
C MET A 1 -13.89 7.48 -17.39
N ALA A 2 -12.71 7.93 -17.28
CA ALA A 2 -11.55 7.05 -17.44
C ALA A 2 -11.21 6.38 -16.12
N THR A 3 -11.52 5.13 -16.01
CA THR A 3 -11.19 4.37 -14.82
C THR A 3 -10.10 3.33 -15.06
N GLY A 4 -9.69 3.20 -16.33
CA GLY A 4 -8.76 2.15 -16.69
C GLY A 4 -7.36 2.33 -16.15
N ASP A 5 -7.00 3.54 -15.75
CA ASP A 5 -5.66 3.81 -15.23
C ASP A 5 -5.54 3.52 -13.74
N ARG A 6 -6.65 3.27 -13.07
CA ARG A 6 -6.62 2.99 -11.65
C ARG A 6 -6.54 1.49 -11.43
N VAL A 7 -5.62 1.10 -10.56
CA VAL A 7 -5.44 -0.31 -10.22
C VAL A 7 -5.48 -0.46 -8.72
N GLN A 8 -5.97 -1.60 -8.29
CA GLN A 8 -5.99 -1.94 -6.89
C GLN A 8 -4.64 -2.51 -6.48
N VAL A 9 -4.12 -2.02 -5.37
CA VAL A 9 -2.85 -2.50 -4.87
C VAL A 9 -2.98 -2.82 -3.39
N THR A 10 -2.10 -3.67 -2.90
CA THR A 10 -2.04 -4.04 -1.50
C THR A 10 -0.77 -3.49 -0.91
N LEU A 11 -0.91 -2.84 0.24
CA LEU A 11 0.22 -2.33 1.00
C LEU A 11 0.50 -3.27 2.15
N GLU A 12 1.75 -3.59 2.36
CA GLU A 12 2.15 -4.50 3.42
C GLU A 12 3.23 -3.87 4.26
N CYS A 13 3.17 -4.11 5.56
CA CYS A 13 4.16 -3.57 6.49
C CYS A 13 5.55 -4.05 6.10
N THR A 14 6.50 -3.13 6.02
CA THR A 14 7.87 -3.48 5.65
C THR A 14 8.69 -3.93 6.86
N GLU A 15 8.29 -3.55 8.07
CA GLU A 15 9.01 -3.95 9.27
C GLU A 15 8.66 -5.38 9.69
N GLU A 16 7.37 -5.69 9.61
CA GLU A 16 6.89 -7.04 9.97
C GLU A 16 5.93 -7.50 8.90
N PRO A 17 6.44 -8.00 7.78
CA PRO A 17 5.57 -8.44 6.70
C PRO A 17 4.59 -9.50 7.18
N GLY A 18 3.34 -9.35 6.73
CA GLY A 18 2.30 -10.28 7.10
C GLY A 18 1.50 -9.87 8.32
N THR A 19 1.93 -8.86 9.08
CA THR A 19 1.20 -8.44 10.26
C THR A 19 0.12 -7.43 9.94
N SER A 20 0.30 -6.66 8.87
CA SER A 20 -0.63 -5.58 8.56
C SER A 20 -0.66 -5.37 7.06
N ARG A 21 -1.87 -5.27 6.52
CA ARG A 21 -2.08 -5.04 5.09
C ARG A 21 -3.21 -4.07 4.89
N TYR A 22 -3.07 -3.25 3.88
CA TYR A 22 -4.09 -2.29 3.49
C TYR A 22 -4.30 -2.36 1.99
N HIS A 23 -5.53 -2.14 1.58
CA HIS A 23 -5.87 -2.13 0.17
C HIS A 23 -6.15 -0.70 -0.25
N THR A 24 -5.60 -0.31 -1.38
CA THR A 24 -5.83 1.02 -1.90
C THR A 24 -5.79 0.95 -3.42
N THR A 25 -6.01 2.10 -4.03
CA THR A 25 -5.91 2.19 -5.49
C THR A 25 -4.87 3.24 -5.83
N LYS A 26 -4.28 3.11 -6.99
CA LYS A 26 -3.36 4.12 -7.49
C LYS A 26 -3.60 4.35 -8.96
N ASN A 27 -3.18 5.51 -9.44
CA ASN A 27 -3.23 5.83 -10.84
C ASN A 27 -1.95 5.32 -11.48
N ARG A 28 -2.06 4.25 -12.26
CA ARG A 28 -0.90 3.61 -12.85
C ARG A 28 -0.10 4.54 -13.74
N ARG A 29 -0.79 5.50 -14.38
CA ARG A 29 -0.13 6.42 -15.27
C ARG A 29 0.73 7.42 -14.51
N ASN A 30 0.26 7.91 -13.36
CA ASN A 30 1.00 8.87 -12.57
C ASN A 30 1.94 8.20 -11.59
N ASP A 31 1.55 7.03 -11.09
CA ASP A 31 2.30 6.33 -10.04
C ASP A 31 2.76 5.00 -10.56
N SER A 32 3.72 5.04 -11.48
CA SER A 32 4.22 3.82 -12.10
C SER A 32 5.08 3.00 -11.14
N ASP A 33 5.70 3.64 -10.17
CA ASP A 33 6.52 2.95 -9.19
C ASP A 33 5.65 2.46 -8.04
N ARG A 34 6.22 1.57 -7.23
CA ARG A 34 5.55 1.10 -6.04
C ARG A 34 5.34 2.24 -5.07
N ILE A 35 4.17 2.29 -4.48
CA ILE A 35 3.87 3.34 -3.53
C ILE A 35 4.18 2.88 -2.12
N GLU A 36 4.49 3.83 -1.26
CA GLU A 36 4.81 3.58 0.13
C GLU A 36 4.06 4.59 0.98
N MET A 37 3.49 4.14 2.07
CA MET A 37 2.74 5.01 2.96
C MET A 37 2.91 4.55 4.40
N MET A 38 2.83 5.52 5.31
CA MET A 38 2.80 5.20 6.74
C MET A 38 1.38 4.84 7.10
N LYS A 39 1.21 3.67 7.68
CA LYS A 39 -0.09 3.19 8.14
C LYS A 39 0.07 2.59 9.53
N TYR A 40 -1.01 2.65 10.30
CA TYR A 40 -0.99 2.07 11.63
C TYR A 40 -0.96 0.56 11.57
N ASN A 41 -0.06 -0.04 12.32
CA ASN A 41 0.04 -1.50 12.42
C ASN A 41 -0.46 -1.92 13.79
N PRO A 42 -1.66 -2.51 13.87
CA PRO A 42 -2.24 -2.88 15.17
C PRO A 42 -1.47 -3.98 15.89
N VAL A 43 -0.75 -4.81 15.15
CA VAL A 43 0.06 -5.86 15.77
C VAL A 43 1.24 -5.25 16.50
N LEU A 44 1.90 -4.29 15.85
CA LEU A 44 3.05 -3.60 16.45
C LEU A 44 2.63 -2.39 17.26
N GLN A 45 1.36 -2.00 17.17
CA GLN A 45 0.78 -0.87 17.89
C GLN A 45 1.55 0.42 17.62
N LYS A 46 1.91 0.63 16.38
CA LYS A 46 2.60 1.84 15.95
C LYS A 46 2.43 2.01 14.46
N HIS A 47 2.73 3.22 13.98
CA HIS A 47 2.72 3.48 12.55
C HIS A 47 4.02 2.96 11.96
N THR A 48 3.90 2.22 10.88
CA THR A 48 5.06 1.67 10.18
C THR A 48 4.91 1.93 8.69
N LEU A 49 6.02 1.89 7.99
CA LEU A 49 6.00 2.06 6.55
C LEU A 49 5.41 0.82 5.90
N HIS A 50 4.43 1.06 5.04
CA HIS A 50 3.80 0.01 4.25
C HIS A 50 4.13 0.25 2.80
N ARG A 51 4.47 -0.80 2.10
CA ARG A 51 4.87 -0.73 0.70
C ARG A 51 3.96 -1.58 -0.14
N GLU A 52 3.73 -1.11 -1.37
CA GLU A 52 2.96 -1.87 -2.33
C GLU A 52 3.60 -3.23 -2.56
N THR A 53 2.77 -4.28 -2.52
CA THR A 53 3.22 -5.62 -2.82
C THR A 53 2.34 -6.19 -3.91
N LYS A 54 2.84 -7.17 -4.60
CA LYS A 54 2.10 -7.80 -5.67
C LYS A 54 1.23 -8.92 -5.18
#